data_701a9a708e62f7fa2629ea033ea09445
#
_entry.id   701a9a708e62f7fa2629ea033ea09445
#
_cell.length_a   1.000
_cell.length_b   1.000
_cell.length_c   1.000
_cell.angle_alpha   90.00
_cell.angle_beta   90.00
_cell.angle_gamma   90.00
#
_symmetry.space_group_name_H-M   'P 1'
#
loop_
_entity.id
_entity.type
_entity.pdbx_description
1 polymer ?
#
loop_
_entity_poly.entity_id
_entity_poly.type
_entity_poly.pdbx_seq_one_letter_code
_entity_poly.pdbx_strand_id
1 'polypeptide(L)'
;MNDSTRLDLQPRLSTVKVRARDEDYRIVQVQGNLFVCSKANGGCCCGWDEKGRMPFDNSLWSEEWERRRIRNRLHLSFVGCLGPCAIGNNAMLQIMGRSIWLKDLNDPALIPQVFAYAQSMLDANAVLSPPDILRDHVYERYLPPPNAEYIPFIQVATDDSGLDRLDPVCLMDVDPATARWSTDYNGRTIYFCAPGCKRAFLADPTAYAEV
;
A
#
# COMPACT_ATOMS: atom_id res chain seq x y z
N MET A 1 18.42 33.29 35.25
CA MET A 1 18.87 31.98 34.76
C MET A 1 17.98 31.63 33.59
N ASN A 2 18.53 31.83 32.40
CA ASN A 2 17.79 31.64 31.11
C ASN A 2 17.66 30.16 30.81
N ASP A 3 16.44 29.69 30.81
CA ASP A 3 16.08 28.37 30.26
C ASP A 3 15.88 28.51 28.73
N SER A 4 16.97 28.49 27.98
CA SER A 4 17.00 28.61 26.53
C SER A 4 17.52 27.33 25.84
N THR A 5 17.09 26.18 26.32
CA THR A 5 17.41 24.87 25.68
C THR A 5 16.17 24.04 25.40
N ARG A 6 15.07 24.67 25.00
CA ARG A 6 14.08 23.96 24.17
C ARG A 6 14.57 24.07 22.72
N LEU A 7 15.34 23.09 22.33
CA LEU A 7 15.57 22.82 20.90
C LEU A 7 14.20 22.67 20.25
N ASP A 8 13.91 23.63 19.37
CA ASP A 8 12.71 23.67 18.53
C ASP A 8 12.79 22.52 17.51
N LEU A 9 12.49 21.31 17.96
CA LEU A 9 12.46 20.09 17.12
C LEU A 9 11.17 19.97 16.32
N GLN A 10 10.43 21.05 16.16
CA GLN A 10 9.35 21.06 15.18
C GLN A 10 9.98 21.10 13.79
N PRO A 11 9.77 20.07 12.94
CA PRO A 11 10.22 20.14 11.56
C PRO A 11 9.61 21.41 10.94
N ARG A 12 10.46 22.27 10.40
CA ARG A 12 10.00 23.48 9.73
C ARG A 12 9.04 23.05 8.64
N LEU A 13 7.79 23.47 8.74
CA LEU A 13 6.82 23.27 7.67
C LEU A 13 7.41 23.88 6.40
N SER A 14 7.70 23.03 5.44
CA SER A 14 8.15 23.45 4.11
C SER A 14 6.95 23.65 3.21
N THR A 15 6.98 24.71 2.42
CA THR A 15 5.92 24.96 1.43
C THR A 15 6.54 25.18 0.07
N VAL A 16 5.82 24.73 -0.96
CA VAL A 16 6.14 25.02 -2.36
C VAL A 16 5.05 25.87 -2.97
N LYS A 17 5.45 26.77 -3.87
CA LYS A 17 4.51 27.49 -4.73
C LYS A 17 4.23 26.66 -5.96
N VAL A 18 2.95 26.44 -6.24
CA VAL A 18 2.48 25.73 -7.44
C VAL A 18 1.54 26.63 -8.19
N ARG A 19 1.84 26.89 -9.46
CA ARG A 19 0.97 27.66 -10.35
C ARG A 19 -0.05 26.72 -11.00
N ALA A 20 -1.32 27.04 -10.85
CA ALA A 20 -2.41 26.33 -11.51
C ALA A 20 -3.53 27.30 -11.87
N ARG A 21 -4.11 27.19 -13.08
CA ARG A 21 -5.23 28.01 -13.56
C ARG A 21 -4.98 29.52 -13.41
N ASP A 22 -3.75 29.95 -13.73
CA ASP A 22 -3.27 31.34 -13.64
C ASP A 22 -3.17 31.93 -12.22
N GLU A 23 -3.28 31.11 -11.18
CA GLU A 23 -3.12 31.49 -9.79
C GLU A 23 -1.93 30.75 -9.15
N ASP A 24 -1.33 31.36 -8.13
CA ASP A 24 -0.27 30.78 -7.32
C ASP A 24 -0.84 30.20 -6.03
N TYR A 25 -0.65 28.91 -5.81
CA TYR A 25 -1.05 28.19 -4.61
C TYR A 25 0.17 27.85 -3.75
N ARG A 26 0.00 27.98 -2.44
CA ARG A 26 1.01 27.52 -1.49
C ARG A 26 0.61 26.15 -0.97
N ILE A 27 1.44 25.14 -1.24
CA ILE A 27 1.22 23.75 -0.82
C ILE A 27 2.21 23.41 0.28
N VAL A 28 1.72 22.89 1.40
CA VAL A 28 2.56 22.37 2.48
C VAL A 28 3.15 21.02 2.06
N GLN A 29 4.46 20.89 2.22
CA GLN A 29 5.15 19.63 2.01
C GLN A 29 5.01 18.77 3.26
N VAL A 30 4.54 17.54 3.10
CA VAL A 30 4.45 16.54 4.15
C VAL A 30 5.53 15.47 3.95
N GLN A 31 5.91 14.80 5.03
CA GLN A 31 6.98 13.79 4.99
C GLN A 31 6.49 12.44 4.44
N GLY A 32 5.18 12.20 4.45
CA GLY A 32 4.64 10.96 3.91
C GLY A 32 3.12 10.93 3.82
N ASN A 33 2.64 9.81 3.30
CA ASN A 33 1.21 9.48 3.19
C ASN A 33 1.01 7.98 3.50
N LEU A 34 0.08 7.68 4.37
CA LEU A 34 -0.40 6.32 4.59
C LEU A 34 -1.66 6.11 3.73
N PHE A 35 -1.56 5.24 2.76
CA PHE A 35 -2.67 4.79 1.91
C PHE A 35 -3.23 3.50 2.48
N VAL A 36 -4.53 3.49 2.73
CA VAL A 36 -5.23 2.35 3.29
C VAL A 36 -6.29 1.88 2.31
N CYS A 37 -6.24 0.60 1.97
CA CYS A 37 -7.25 -0.02 1.12
C CYS A 37 -8.61 0.01 1.84
N SER A 38 -9.65 0.53 1.17
CA SER A 38 -10.96 0.73 1.77
C SER A 38 -12.08 0.28 0.85
N LYS A 39 -12.96 -0.58 1.36
CA LYS A 39 -14.18 -1.00 0.65
C LYS A 39 -15.11 0.19 0.37
N ALA A 40 -15.21 1.13 1.30
CA ALA A 40 -16.07 2.31 1.17
C ALA A 40 -15.64 3.22 0.01
N ASN A 41 -14.35 3.18 -0.40
CA ASN A 41 -13.81 3.97 -1.48
C ASN A 41 -13.66 3.19 -2.80
N GLY A 42 -14.47 2.16 -3.00
CA GLY A 42 -14.48 1.37 -4.24
C GLY A 42 -13.37 0.32 -4.31
N GLY A 43 -12.71 0.03 -3.20
CA GLY A 43 -11.85 -1.13 -3.09
C GLY A 43 -12.64 -2.38 -3.42
N CYS A 44 -12.18 -3.12 -4.42
CA CYS A 44 -12.79 -4.39 -4.81
C CYS A 44 -12.40 -5.54 -3.89
N CYS A 45 -12.23 -5.29 -2.61
CA CYS A 45 -11.85 -6.37 -1.67
C CYS A 45 -12.93 -7.43 -1.65
N CYS A 46 -12.87 -8.19 -2.72
CA CYS A 46 -13.80 -9.19 -3.11
C CYS A 46 -13.88 -10.26 -2.03
N GLY A 47 -15.02 -10.36 -1.38
CA GLY A 47 -15.28 -11.45 -0.44
C GLY A 47 -14.45 -11.37 0.85
N TRP A 48 -14.37 -10.21 1.47
CA TRP A 48 -13.74 -10.05 2.79
C TRP A 48 -14.39 -11.01 3.80
N ASP A 49 -15.72 -11.00 3.86
CA ASP A 49 -16.49 -11.87 4.74
C ASP A 49 -16.36 -13.33 4.34
N GLU A 50 -16.37 -13.63 3.02
CA GLU A 50 -16.22 -14.99 2.49
C GLU A 50 -14.82 -15.58 2.73
N LYS A 51 -13.79 -14.73 2.88
CA LYS A 51 -12.42 -15.16 3.15
C LYS A 51 -12.08 -15.17 4.64
N GLY A 52 -13.06 -14.94 5.51
CA GLY A 52 -12.86 -14.91 6.96
C GLY A 52 -11.96 -13.77 7.42
N ARG A 53 -11.83 -12.68 6.63
CA ARG A 53 -11.06 -11.52 6.98
C ARG A 53 -11.93 -10.48 7.67
N MET A 54 -11.34 -9.75 8.61
CA MET A 54 -12.03 -8.65 9.26
C MET A 54 -12.27 -7.52 8.26
N PRO A 55 -13.50 -6.98 8.16
CA PRO A 55 -13.76 -5.78 7.38
C PRO A 55 -12.87 -4.63 7.85
N PHE A 56 -12.33 -3.88 6.90
CA PHE A 56 -11.53 -2.71 7.21
C PHE A 56 -12.42 -1.59 7.73
N ASP A 57 -12.25 -1.21 9.00
CA ASP A 57 -12.94 -0.08 9.58
C ASP A 57 -12.06 1.18 9.46
N ASN A 58 -12.50 2.10 8.60
CA ASN A 58 -11.81 3.36 8.39
C ASN A 58 -11.74 4.22 9.65
N SER A 59 -12.69 4.08 10.58
CA SER A 59 -12.72 4.87 11.81
C SER A 59 -11.52 4.57 12.69
N LEU A 60 -11.13 3.29 12.83
CA LEU A 60 -9.97 2.90 13.63
C LEU A 60 -8.68 3.56 13.15
N TRP A 61 -8.49 3.66 11.84
CA TRP A 61 -7.34 4.34 11.25
C TRP A 61 -7.39 5.84 11.49
N SER A 62 -8.56 6.46 11.31
CA SER A 62 -8.75 7.89 11.51
C SER A 62 -8.54 8.30 12.96
N GLU A 63 -9.11 7.55 13.90
CA GLU A 63 -8.98 7.80 15.33
C GLU A 63 -7.52 7.71 15.79
N GLU A 64 -6.79 6.71 15.36
CA GLU A 64 -5.38 6.56 15.72
C GLU A 64 -4.53 7.69 15.13
N TRP A 65 -4.78 8.09 13.89
CA TRP A 65 -4.09 9.20 13.24
C TRP A 65 -4.32 10.54 13.97
N GLU A 66 -5.59 10.81 14.35
CA GLU A 66 -5.96 11.98 15.12
C GLU A 66 -5.31 11.98 16.50
N ARG A 67 -5.34 10.84 17.19
CA ARG A 67 -4.75 10.67 18.50
C ARG A 67 -3.26 11.02 18.52
N ARG A 68 -2.54 10.69 17.44
CA ARG A 68 -1.10 10.95 17.32
C ARG A 68 -0.75 12.37 16.91
N ARG A 69 -1.71 13.17 16.45
CA ARG A 69 -1.52 14.57 16.06
C ARG A 69 -0.41 14.79 15.03
N ILE A 70 -0.31 13.89 14.04
CA ILE A 70 0.74 13.91 13.00
C ILE A 70 0.24 14.37 11.63
N ARG A 71 -0.93 15.00 11.54
CA ARG A 71 -1.55 15.47 10.27
C ARG A 71 -0.66 16.34 9.42
N ASN A 72 0.15 17.18 10.06
CA ASN A 72 1.07 18.10 9.38
C ASN A 72 2.34 17.43 8.86
N ARG A 73 2.55 16.15 9.17
CA ARG A 73 3.74 15.38 8.79
C ARG A 73 3.40 14.17 7.94
N LEU A 74 2.29 13.49 8.25
CA LEU A 74 1.81 12.29 7.58
C LEU A 74 0.34 12.47 7.23
N HIS A 75 0.00 12.36 5.95
CA HIS A 75 -1.38 12.28 5.50
C HIS A 75 -1.92 10.86 5.66
N LEU A 76 -3.22 10.74 5.84
CA LEU A 76 -3.96 9.48 5.76
C LEU A 76 -4.91 9.55 4.59
N SER A 77 -4.86 8.57 3.70
CA SER A 77 -5.71 8.48 2.52
C SER A 77 -6.38 7.11 2.45
N PHE A 78 -7.69 7.11 2.43
CA PHE A 78 -8.46 5.90 2.13
C PHE A 78 -8.62 5.79 0.62
N VAL A 79 -8.13 4.71 0.06
CA VAL A 79 -8.09 4.49 -1.39
C VAL A 79 -8.86 3.24 -1.76
N GLY A 80 -9.10 3.06 -3.04
CA GLY A 80 -9.66 1.84 -3.59
C GLY A 80 -8.71 0.65 -3.43
N CYS A 81 -8.71 -0.26 -4.39
CA CYS A 81 -7.85 -1.44 -4.35
C CYS A 81 -6.37 -1.07 -4.52
N LEU A 82 -5.53 -1.48 -3.56
CA LEU A 82 -4.08 -1.35 -3.64
C LEU A 82 -3.41 -2.51 -4.41
N GLY A 83 -4.17 -3.52 -4.84
CA GLY A 83 -3.68 -4.62 -5.67
C GLY A 83 -3.81 -5.99 -5.01
N PRO A 84 -2.83 -6.54 -4.30
CA PRO A 84 -2.79 -7.96 -3.94
C PRO A 84 -3.85 -8.34 -2.90
N CYS A 85 -5.10 -8.50 -3.36
CA CYS A 85 -6.25 -8.84 -2.50
C CYS A 85 -6.13 -10.21 -1.83
N ALA A 86 -5.30 -11.12 -2.38
CA ALA A 86 -5.06 -12.42 -1.77
C ALA A 86 -4.45 -12.31 -0.37
N ILE A 87 -3.62 -11.30 -0.16
CA ILE A 87 -2.96 -10.99 1.11
C ILE A 87 -3.50 -9.71 1.77
N GLY A 88 -4.77 -9.32 1.45
CA GLY A 88 -5.42 -8.12 1.99
C GLY A 88 -5.58 -8.24 3.51
N ASN A 89 -6.09 -7.27 4.10
CA ASN A 89 -6.07 -5.91 4.30
C ASN A 89 -4.71 -5.22 4.06
N ASN A 90 -4.61 -4.48 2.99
CA ASN A 90 -3.33 -3.88 2.59
C ASN A 90 -3.29 -2.38 2.95
N ALA A 91 -2.10 -1.93 3.28
CA ALA A 91 -1.78 -0.51 3.36
C ALA A 91 -0.43 -0.25 2.69
N MET A 92 -0.20 0.99 2.27
CA MET A 92 1.09 1.44 1.75
C MET A 92 1.48 2.72 2.47
N LEU A 93 2.59 2.69 3.15
CA LEU A 93 3.20 3.85 3.75
C LEU A 93 4.26 4.39 2.79
N GLN A 94 3.99 5.54 2.19
CA GLN A 94 4.99 6.28 1.44
C GLN A 94 5.58 7.36 2.35
N ILE A 95 6.87 7.25 2.63
CA ILE A 95 7.56 8.13 3.57
C ILE A 95 8.99 8.39 3.10
N MET A 96 9.40 9.66 3.07
CA MET A 96 10.77 10.07 2.68
C MET A 96 11.25 9.40 1.38
N GLY A 97 10.36 9.31 0.37
CA GLY A 97 10.68 8.72 -0.93
C GLY A 97 10.65 7.19 -0.98
N ARG A 98 10.39 6.51 0.13
CA ARG A 98 10.24 5.05 0.18
C ARG A 98 8.78 4.63 0.30
N SER A 99 8.41 3.60 -0.47
CA SER A 99 7.12 2.92 -0.36
C SER A 99 7.30 1.63 0.45
N ILE A 100 6.60 1.54 1.57
CA ILE A 100 6.59 0.38 2.46
C ILE A 100 5.22 -0.26 2.35
N TRP A 101 5.17 -1.47 1.83
CA TRP A 101 3.93 -2.20 1.63
C TRP A 101 3.64 -3.11 2.81
N LEU A 102 2.39 -3.04 3.29
CA LEU A 102 1.91 -3.80 4.43
C LEU A 102 0.75 -4.70 3.98
N LYS A 103 0.80 -5.95 4.39
CA LYS A 103 -0.18 -7.00 4.09
C LYS A 103 -0.81 -7.54 5.37
N ASP A 104 -1.94 -8.24 5.18
CA ASP A 104 -2.58 -9.06 6.22
C ASP A 104 -2.84 -8.30 7.55
N LEU A 105 -3.24 -7.03 7.43
CA LEU A 105 -3.56 -6.18 8.56
C LEU A 105 -4.97 -6.51 9.10
N ASN A 106 -5.22 -7.78 9.42
CA ASN A 106 -6.53 -8.29 9.82
C ASN A 106 -6.81 -8.16 11.32
N ASP A 107 -5.79 -7.84 12.13
CA ASP A 107 -5.93 -7.56 13.55
C ASP A 107 -5.96 -6.04 13.79
N PRO A 108 -7.02 -5.48 14.41
CA PRO A 108 -7.08 -4.06 14.77
C PRO A 108 -5.90 -3.59 15.61
N ALA A 109 -5.29 -4.46 16.40
CA ALA A 109 -4.12 -4.14 17.22
C ALA A 109 -2.87 -3.78 16.39
N LEU A 110 -2.84 -4.14 15.11
CA LEU A 110 -1.76 -3.76 14.18
C LEU A 110 -1.85 -2.29 13.75
N ILE A 111 -3.03 -1.67 13.75
CA ILE A 111 -3.21 -0.28 13.33
C ILE A 111 -2.35 0.68 14.15
N PRO A 112 -2.40 0.66 15.50
CA PRO A 112 -1.50 1.48 16.31
C PRO A 112 -0.01 1.21 16.05
N GLN A 113 0.36 -0.02 15.70
CA GLN A 113 1.75 -0.40 15.39
C GLN A 113 2.24 0.21 14.08
N VAL A 114 1.38 0.22 13.05
CA VAL A 114 1.68 0.88 11.77
C VAL A 114 1.95 2.37 11.98
N PHE A 115 1.10 3.05 12.76
CA PHE A 115 1.31 4.46 13.08
C PHE A 115 2.51 4.69 14.00
N ALA A 116 2.80 3.80 14.94
CA ALA A 116 4.00 3.90 15.79
C ALA A 116 5.26 3.80 14.93
N TYR A 117 5.27 2.89 13.98
CA TYR A 117 6.38 2.72 13.03
C TYR A 117 6.55 3.96 12.14
N ALA A 118 5.47 4.49 11.58
CA ALA A 118 5.51 5.73 10.81
C ALA A 118 6.05 6.90 11.65
N GLN A 119 5.55 7.04 12.88
CA GLN A 119 5.99 8.11 13.79
C GLN A 119 7.47 8.00 14.15
N SER A 120 7.98 6.79 14.40
CA SER A 120 9.41 6.58 14.67
C SER A 120 10.30 7.07 13.52
N MET A 121 9.88 6.84 12.28
CA MET A 121 10.58 7.35 11.10
C MET A 121 10.48 8.87 10.99
N LEU A 122 9.32 9.44 11.23
CA LEU A 122 9.13 10.89 11.25
C LEU A 122 10.03 11.55 12.28
N ASP A 123 10.11 11.00 13.48
CA ASP A 123 10.90 11.55 14.59
C ASP A 123 12.41 11.38 14.37
N ALA A 124 12.82 10.27 13.80
CA ALA A 124 14.20 10.02 13.39
C ALA A 124 14.61 10.80 12.12
N ASN A 125 13.64 11.34 11.37
CA ASN A 125 13.83 11.89 10.03
C ASN A 125 14.61 10.92 9.11
N ALA A 126 14.32 9.63 9.21
CA ALA A 126 14.98 8.56 8.49
C ALA A 126 14.04 7.39 8.25
N VAL A 127 14.27 6.65 7.17
CA VAL A 127 13.57 5.38 6.93
C VAL A 127 14.20 4.31 7.83
N LEU A 128 13.38 3.69 8.67
CA LEU A 128 13.81 2.65 9.62
C LEU A 128 13.33 1.28 9.15
N SER A 129 14.03 0.23 9.57
CA SER A 129 13.55 -1.14 9.39
C SER A 129 12.25 -1.39 10.16
N PRO A 130 11.35 -2.24 9.65
CA PRO A 130 10.12 -2.56 10.34
C PRO A 130 10.40 -3.21 11.70
N PRO A 131 9.65 -2.85 12.74
CA PRO A 131 9.73 -3.49 14.05
C PRO A 131 9.28 -4.95 13.95
N ASP A 132 9.70 -5.79 14.90
CA ASP A 132 9.43 -7.23 14.88
C ASP A 132 7.97 -7.57 14.67
N ILE A 133 7.07 -6.83 15.32
CA ILE A 133 5.62 -7.03 15.23
C ILE A 133 5.05 -6.78 13.82
N LEU A 134 5.73 -5.99 12.99
CA LEU A 134 5.32 -5.69 11.61
C LEU A 134 6.17 -6.40 10.57
N ARG A 135 7.23 -7.10 10.96
CA ARG A 135 8.19 -7.69 10.02
C ARG A 135 7.51 -8.66 9.04
N ASP A 136 6.65 -9.53 9.52
CA ASP A 136 5.93 -10.52 8.70
C ASP A 136 4.80 -9.88 7.87
N HIS A 137 4.42 -8.65 8.21
CA HIS A 137 3.41 -7.88 7.49
C HIS A 137 4.00 -7.01 6.38
N VAL A 138 5.33 -6.80 6.33
CA VAL A 138 5.98 -6.02 5.26
C VAL A 138 6.31 -6.93 4.08
N TYR A 139 6.17 -6.40 2.86
CA TYR A 139 6.60 -7.07 1.64
C TYR A 139 7.07 -6.06 0.59
N GLU A 140 7.87 -6.52 -0.37
CA GLU A 140 8.33 -5.71 -1.49
C GLU A 140 7.36 -5.87 -2.66
N ARG A 141 6.80 -4.76 -3.13
CA ARG A 141 5.81 -4.73 -4.21
C ARG A 141 6.38 -4.27 -5.53
N TYR A 142 7.34 -3.36 -5.49
CA TYR A 142 7.92 -2.77 -6.67
C TYR A 142 9.31 -3.32 -6.95
N LEU A 143 9.64 -3.41 -8.22
CA LEU A 143 11.01 -3.67 -8.62
C LEU A 143 11.92 -2.52 -8.14
N PRO A 144 13.14 -2.83 -7.71
CA PRO A 144 14.08 -1.78 -7.34
C PRO A 144 14.42 -0.89 -8.56
N PRO A 145 14.71 0.40 -8.33
CA PRO A 145 15.18 1.28 -9.38
C PRO A 145 16.45 0.73 -10.04
N PRO A 146 16.55 0.73 -11.39
CA PRO A 146 17.65 0.04 -12.09
C PRO A 146 19.05 0.61 -11.81
N ASN A 147 19.13 1.86 -11.32
CA ASN A 147 20.40 2.58 -11.10
C ASN A 147 20.57 3.08 -9.66
N ALA A 148 19.79 2.56 -8.70
CA ALA A 148 19.89 2.95 -7.30
C ALA A 148 20.36 1.78 -6.44
N GLU A 149 21.15 2.08 -5.43
CA GLU A 149 21.47 1.10 -4.39
C GLU A 149 20.19 0.92 -3.53
N TYR A 150 19.42 -0.11 -3.86
CA TYR A 150 18.19 -0.45 -3.19
C TYR A 150 18.42 -1.62 -2.23
N ILE A 151 18.22 -1.37 -0.94
CA ILE A 151 18.29 -2.41 0.08
C ILE A 151 16.84 -2.78 0.46
N PRO A 152 16.37 -3.96 0.11
CA PRO A 152 15.05 -4.42 0.52
C PRO A 152 15.01 -4.64 2.03
N PHE A 153 13.86 -4.38 2.66
CA PHE A 153 13.66 -4.71 4.08
C PHE A 153 13.58 -6.21 4.33
N ILE A 154 13.12 -6.93 3.33
CA ILE A 154 12.98 -8.38 3.35
C ILE A 154 13.70 -8.94 2.14
N GLN A 155 14.46 -10.00 2.33
CA GLN A 155 14.96 -10.78 1.20
C GLN A 155 13.82 -11.63 0.66
N VAL A 156 13.37 -11.31 -0.55
CA VAL A 156 12.37 -12.10 -1.26
C VAL A 156 13.10 -13.10 -2.13
N ALA A 157 12.91 -14.37 -1.88
CA ALA A 157 13.29 -15.38 -2.85
C ALA A 157 12.43 -15.20 -4.11
N THR A 158 13.06 -15.01 -5.25
CA THR A 158 12.36 -15.05 -6.53
C THR A 158 11.94 -16.50 -6.78
N ASP A 159 10.65 -16.71 -6.91
CA ASP A 159 10.08 -18.00 -7.30
C ASP A 159 9.26 -17.77 -8.57
N ASP A 160 9.79 -18.26 -9.68
CA ASP A 160 9.12 -18.18 -10.98
C ASP A 160 8.11 -19.35 -11.16
N SER A 161 7.96 -20.21 -10.16
CA SER A 161 6.93 -21.25 -10.19
C SER A 161 5.56 -20.62 -10.00
N GLY A 162 4.58 -21.04 -10.79
CA GLY A 162 3.21 -20.56 -10.68
C GLY A 162 2.89 -19.25 -11.42
N LEU A 163 3.74 -18.82 -12.34
CA LEU A 163 3.43 -17.70 -13.25
C LEU A 163 2.14 -17.95 -14.05
N ASP A 164 1.81 -19.22 -14.32
CA ASP A 164 0.58 -19.68 -14.96
C ASP A 164 -0.67 -19.45 -14.08
N ARG A 165 -0.48 -19.15 -12.80
CA ARG A 165 -1.55 -18.83 -11.84
C ARG A 165 -1.82 -17.33 -11.73
N LEU A 166 -1.04 -16.51 -12.39
CA LEU A 166 -1.23 -15.07 -12.33
C LEU A 166 -2.40 -14.62 -13.21
N ASP A 167 -3.24 -13.76 -12.66
CA ASP A 167 -4.20 -12.99 -13.45
C ASP A 167 -3.41 -12.04 -14.39
N PRO A 168 -3.50 -12.21 -15.71
CA PRO A 168 -2.65 -11.45 -16.64
C PRO A 168 -2.91 -9.95 -16.64
N VAL A 169 -4.06 -9.51 -16.14
CA VAL A 169 -4.44 -8.09 -16.10
C VAL A 169 -3.87 -7.37 -14.91
N CYS A 170 -3.87 -7.99 -13.74
CA CYS A 170 -3.45 -7.33 -12.50
C CYS A 170 -2.30 -8.05 -11.77
N LEU A 171 -1.82 -9.15 -12.33
CA LEU A 171 -0.70 -9.96 -11.81
C LEU A 171 -0.94 -10.51 -10.39
N MET A 172 -2.19 -10.75 -10.05
CA MET A 172 -2.54 -11.40 -8.80
C MET A 172 -2.49 -12.92 -8.93
N ASP A 173 -1.98 -13.57 -7.89
CA ASP A 173 -2.04 -15.03 -7.77
C ASP A 173 -3.50 -15.47 -7.63
N VAL A 174 -3.90 -16.38 -8.48
CA VAL A 174 -5.25 -16.96 -8.53
C VAL A 174 -5.13 -18.47 -8.44
N ASP A 175 -5.64 -19.05 -7.38
CA ASP A 175 -5.69 -20.50 -7.25
C ASP A 175 -6.69 -21.10 -8.26
N PRO A 176 -6.24 -21.89 -9.24
CA PRO A 176 -7.10 -22.51 -10.24
C PRO A 176 -8.22 -23.35 -9.64
N ALA A 177 -7.99 -23.97 -8.48
CA ALA A 177 -8.97 -24.85 -7.83
C ALA A 177 -10.16 -24.06 -7.25
N THR A 178 -9.98 -22.78 -6.94
CA THR A 178 -11.01 -21.92 -6.34
C THR A 178 -11.40 -20.74 -7.20
N ALA A 179 -10.79 -20.58 -8.38
CA ALA A 179 -11.04 -19.49 -9.31
C ALA A 179 -12.49 -19.49 -9.79
N ARG A 180 -13.18 -18.37 -9.59
CA ARG A 180 -14.56 -18.17 -10.06
C ARG A 180 -14.66 -17.68 -11.50
N TRP A 181 -13.58 -17.11 -12.02
CA TRP A 181 -13.55 -16.52 -13.36
C TRP A 181 -12.35 -17.08 -14.14
N SER A 182 -12.65 -17.68 -15.27
CA SER A 182 -11.66 -18.20 -16.19
C SER A 182 -12.13 -18.06 -17.64
N THR A 183 -11.22 -18.20 -18.56
CA THR A 183 -11.51 -18.30 -20.00
C THR A 183 -10.43 -19.11 -20.67
N ASP A 184 -10.77 -19.75 -21.79
CA ASP A 184 -9.75 -20.41 -22.61
C ASP A 184 -9.25 -19.43 -23.67
N TYR A 185 -7.92 -19.34 -23.79
CA TYR A 185 -7.25 -18.51 -24.79
C TYR A 185 -5.98 -19.20 -25.27
N ASN A 186 -5.84 -19.37 -26.60
CA ASN A 186 -4.70 -20.03 -27.23
C ASN A 186 -4.35 -21.40 -26.65
N GLY A 187 -5.38 -22.18 -26.31
CA GLY A 187 -5.21 -23.54 -25.76
C GLY A 187 -4.80 -23.62 -24.29
N ARG A 188 -4.81 -22.49 -23.58
CA ARG A 188 -4.54 -22.41 -22.14
C ARG A 188 -5.76 -21.83 -21.40
N THR A 189 -6.06 -22.36 -20.23
CA THR A 189 -7.07 -21.76 -19.36
C THR A 189 -6.43 -20.63 -18.57
N ILE A 190 -6.98 -19.42 -18.72
CA ILE A 190 -6.56 -18.22 -18.01
C ILE A 190 -7.52 -17.98 -16.84
N TYR A 191 -6.98 -17.72 -15.66
CA TYR A 191 -7.72 -17.48 -14.44
C TYR A 191 -7.68 -16.00 -14.05
N PHE A 192 -8.79 -15.50 -13.48
CA PHE A 192 -8.90 -14.09 -13.08
C PHE A 192 -9.33 -13.97 -11.63
N CYS A 193 -8.76 -13.00 -10.95
CA CYS A 193 -9.10 -12.69 -9.56
C CYS A 193 -10.49 -12.05 -9.42
N ALA A 194 -10.97 -11.39 -10.48
CA ALA A 194 -12.21 -10.63 -10.48
C ALA A 194 -12.87 -10.57 -11.88
N PRO A 195 -14.22 -10.35 -11.94
CA PRO A 195 -14.92 -10.25 -13.21
C PRO A 195 -14.48 -9.04 -14.04
N GLY A 196 -13.94 -8.00 -13.40
CA GLY A 196 -13.37 -6.83 -14.07
C GLY A 196 -12.13 -7.18 -14.89
N CYS A 197 -11.22 -7.97 -14.33
CA CYS A 197 -10.04 -8.45 -15.03
C CYS A 197 -10.41 -9.33 -16.23
N LYS A 198 -11.36 -10.26 -16.03
CA LYS A 198 -11.86 -11.09 -17.15
C LYS A 198 -12.42 -10.23 -18.28
N ARG A 199 -13.23 -9.20 -17.98
CA ARG A 199 -13.76 -8.30 -19.01
C ARG A 199 -12.66 -7.53 -19.72
N ALA A 200 -11.67 -7.00 -18.99
CA ALA A 200 -10.54 -6.27 -19.57
C ALA A 200 -9.72 -7.17 -20.51
N PHE A 201 -9.43 -8.39 -20.06
CA PHE A 201 -8.73 -9.37 -20.92
C PHE A 201 -9.52 -9.70 -22.18
N LEU A 202 -10.81 -9.98 -22.08
CA LEU A 202 -11.64 -10.31 -23.22
C LEU A 202 -11.84 -9.16 -24.21
N ALA A 203 -11.71 -7.91 -23.73
CA ALA A 203 -11.78 -6.73 -24.60
C ALA A 203 -10.53 -6.58 -25.48
N ASP A 204 -9.35 -6.91 -24.98
CA ASP A 204 -8.09 -6.93 -25.74
C ASP A 204 -7.12 -7.95 -25.12
N PRO A 205 -7.23 -9.24 -25.51
CA PRO A 205 -6.33 -10.27 -24.98
C PRO A 205 -4.86 -10.04 -25.33
N THR A 206 -4.57 -9.39 -26.46
CA THR A 206 -3.20 -9.20 -26.93
C THR A 206 -2.43 -8.22 -26.07
N ALA A 207 -3.10 -7.30 -25.40
CA ALA A 207 -2.48 -6.37 -24.45
C ALA A 207 -1.93 -7.05 -23.18
N TYR A 208 -2.35 -8.30 -22.91
CA TYR A 208 -2.02 -9.03 -21.69
C TYR A 208 -1.42 -10.43 -21.95
N ALA A 209 -1.23 -10.81 -23.19
CA ALA A 209 -0.91 -12.20 -23.56
C ALA A 209 0.59 -12.59 -23.38
N GLU A 210 1.44 -11.67 -23.00
CA GLU A 210 2.89 -11.91 -22.81
C GLU A 210 3.27 -12.28 -21.35
N VAL A 211 2.29 -12.62 -20.52
CA VAL A 211 2.53 -13.05 -19.13
C VAL A 211 2.51 -14.56 -19.00
#